data_9924561356e88ee4597748c420a8bdf1
#
_entry.id   9924561356e88ee4597748c420a8bdf1
#
_cell.length_a   1.000
_cell.length_b   1.000
_cell.length_c   1.000
_cell.angle_alpha   90.00
_cell.angle_beta   90.00
_cell.angle_gamma   90.00
#
_symmetry.space_group_name_H-M   'P 1'
#
loop_
_entity.id
_entity.type
_entity.pdbx_description
1 polymer ?
#
loop_
_entity_poly.entity_id
_entity_poly.type
_entity_poly.pdbx_seq_one_letter_code
_entity_poly.pdbx_strand_id
1 'polypeptide(L)' 'MHVIYGGTFDPIHHGHLRLAVELRERLGVAEVALMPCHVPPHRDVPGATSTQRLALLELAIADEPGLTLDAREL' A
#
# COMPACT_ATOMS: atom_id res chain seq x y z
N MET A 1 2.20 18.97 -2.31
CA MET A 1 2.90 18.00 -1.44
C MET A 1 2.69 16.59 -1.94
N HIS A 2 3.74 15.83 -2.05
CA HIS A 2 3.68 14.44 -2.48
C HIS A 2 3.87 13.55 -1.25
N VAL A 3 2.83 12.77 -0.92
CA VAL A 3 2.84 11.91 0.28
C VAL A 3 2.89 10.46 -0.13
N ILE A 4 3.85 9.73 0.42
CA ILE A 4 4.05 8.31 0.16
C ILE A 4 3.95 7.56 1.48
N TYR A 5 3.14 6.51 1.51
CA TYR A 5 3.03 5.60 2.61
C TYR A 5 3.66 4.26 2.21
N GLY A 6 4.87 4.03 2.70
CA GLY A 6 5.60 2.80 2.44
C GLY A 6 5.26 1.71 3.44
N GLY A 7 5.21 0.48 2.98
CA GLY A 7 4.96 -0.66 3.85
C GLY A 7 5.09 -1.99 3.13
N THR A 8 5.15 -3.07 3.90
CA THR A 8 5.21 -4.41 3.34
C THR A 8 3.89 -4.82 2.70
N PHE A 9 2.78 -4.47 3.34
CA PHE A 9 1.41 -4.83 2.89
C PHE A 9 1.30 -6.33 2.53
N ASP A 10 1.60 -7.17 3.50
CA ASP A 10 1.61 -8.62 3.30
C ASP A 10 0.67 -9.33 4.29
N PRO A 11 -0.64 -9.32 4.03
CA PRO A 11 -1.33 -8.53 3.01
C PRO A 11 -1.72 -7.14 3.49
N ILE A 12 -2.21 -6.32 2.57
CA ILE A 12 -2.89 -5.08 2.93
C ILE A 12 -4.15 -5.40 3.76
N HIS A 13 -4.46 -4.57 4.75
CA HIS A 13 -5.68 -4.73 5.54
C HIS A 13 -6.30 -3.38 5.88
N HIS A 14 -7.49 -3.43 6.53
CA HIS A 14 -8.26 -2.22 6.84
C HIS A 14 -7.48 -1.18 7.66
N GLY A 15 -6.59 -1.60 8.55
CA GLY A 15 -5.75 -0.69 9.31
C GLY A 15 -4.84 0.15 8.44
N HIS A 16 -4.26 -0.44 7.40
CA HIS A 16 -3.44 0.29 6.43
C HIS A 16 -4.26 1.31 5.66
N LEU A 17 -5.43 0.90 5.17
CA LEU A 17 -6.31 1.77 4.40
C LEU A 17 -6.80 2.94 5.23
N ARG A 18 -7.22 2.68 6.45
CA ARG A 18 -7.69 3.72 7.35
C ARG A 18 -6.61 4.75 7.66
N LEU A 19 -5.39 4.29 7.91
CA LEU A 19 -4.27 5.18 8.17
C LEU A 19 -3.96 6.05 6.94
N ALA A 20 -3.99 5.47 5.75
CA ALA A 20 -3.75 6.20 4.52
C ALA A 20 -4.81 7.27 4.29
N VAL A 21 -6.09 6.96 4.52
CA VAL A 21 -7.19 7.91 4.40
C VAL A 21 -7.05 9.03 5.44
N GLU A 22 -6.70 8.69 6.67
CA GLU A 22 -6.50 9.69 7.72
C GLU A 22 -5.33 10.62 7.41
N LEU A 23 -4.24 10.08 6.88
CA LEU A 23 -3.10 10.89 6.46
C LEU A 23 -3.51 11.89 5.37
N ARG A 24 -4.27 11.42 4.39
CA ARG A 24 -4.77 12.26 3.32
C ARG A 24 -5.60 13.43 3.87
N GLU A 25 -6.52 13.13 4.78
CA GLU A 25 -7.41 14.13 5.37
C GLU A 25 -6.66 15.11 6.27
N ARG A 26 -5.80 14.62 7.14
CA ARG A 26 -5.06 15.44 8.09
C ARG A 26 -4.04 16.35 7.43
N LEU A 27 -3.39 15.88 6.37
CA LEU A 27 -2.40 16.68 5.65
C LEU A 27 -3.05 17.56 4.59
N GLY A 28 -4.34 17.38 4.29
CA GLY A 28 -5.04 18.16 3.30
C GLY A 28 -4.52 17.98 1.88
N VAL A 29 -3.98 16.80 1.59
CA VAL A 29 -3.45 16.48 0.25
C VAL A 29 -4.51 15.77 -0.59
N ALA A 30 -4.40 15.89 -1.91
CA ALA A 30 -5.35 15.25 -2.82
C ALA A 30 -5.17 13.73 -2.86
N GLU A 31 -3.93 13.26 -2.78
CA GLU A 31 -3.60 11.84 -2.91
C GLU A 31 -2.51 11.41 -1.96
N VAL A 32 -2.58 10.15 -1.53
CA VAL A 32 -1.50 9.45 -0.83
C VAL A 32 -1.16 8.22 -1.66
N ALA A 33 0.11 8.07 -2.01
CA ALA A 33 0.59 6.92 -2.76
C ALA A 33 1.02 5.81 -1.79
N LEU A 34 0.46 4.61 -1.97
CA LEU A 34 0.89 3.43 -1.24
C LEU A 34 2.03 2.78 -2.01
N MET A 35 3.17 2.62 -1.35
CA MET A 35 4.38 2.06 -1.97
C MET A 35 4.74 0.74 -1.28
N PRO A 36 4.37 -0.42 -1.88
CA PRO A 36 4.76 -1.70 -1.33
C PRO A 36 6.28 -1.90 -1.46
N CYS A 37 6.89 -2.33 -0.37
CA CYS A 37 8.33 -2.57 -0.34
C CYS A 37 8.65 -3.97 -0.85
N HIS A 38 9.81 -4.10 -1.50
CA HIS A 38 10.33 -5.41 -1.87
C HIS A 38 10.77 -6.15 -0.60
N VAL A 39 10.31 -7.39 -0.46
CA VAL A 39 10.68 -8.24 0.67
C VAL A 39 11.27 -9.53 0.12
N PRO A 40 12.52 -9.88 0.50
CA PRO A 40 13.10 -11.15 0.09
C PRO A 40 12.25 -12.31 0.59
N PRO A 41 12.10 -13.39 -0.18
CA PRO A 41 11.32 -14.54 0.26
C PRO A 41 11.95 -15.20 1.49
N HIS A 42 11.12 -15.54 2.47
CA HIS A 42 11.54 -16.30 3.64
C HIS A 42 11.32 -17.78 3.38
N ARG A 43 12.32 -18.59 3.73
CA ARG A 43 12.25 -20.04 3.53
C ARG A 43 11.23 -20.71 4.43
N ASP A 44 11.09 -20.19 5.66
CA ASP A 44 10.30 -20.83 6.70
C ASP A 44 8.90 -20.23 6.87
N VAL A 45 8.66 -19.08 6.27
CA VAL A 45 7.35 -18.39 6.38
C VAL A 45 6.89 -18.06 4.98
N PRO A 46 5.98 -18.85 4.41
CA PRO A 46 5.42 -18.52 3.10
C PRO A 46 4.60 -17.23 3.22
N GLY A 47 5.02 -16.22 2.49
CA GLY A 47 4.30 -14.96 2.37
C GLY A 47 3.78 -14.78 0.95
N ALA A 48 2.99 -13.75 0.76
CA ALA A 48 2.53 -13.39 -0.57
C ALA A 48 3.69 -12.90 -1.43
N THR A 49 3.69 -13.27 -2.70
CA THR A 49 4.68 -12.75 -3.65
C THR A 49 4.44 -11.26 -3.89
N SER A 50 5.43 -10.57 -4.46
CA SER A 50 5.29 -9.16 -4.84
C SER A 50 4.10 -8.96 -5.78
N THR A 51 3.92 -9.87 -6.74
CA THR A 51 2.79 -9.81 -7.66
C THR A 51 1.45 -9.95 -6.93
N GLN A 52 1.36 -10.89 -5.98
CA GLN A 52 0.14 -11.10 -5.20
C GLN A 52 -0.16 -9.91 -4.30
N ARG A 53 0.86 -9.35 -3.63
CA ARG A 53 0.70 -8.17 -2.78
C ARG A 53 0.21 -6.97 -3.59
N LEU A 54 0.78 -6.77 -4.76
CA LEU A 54 0.38 -5.69 -5.66
C LEU A 54 -1.08 -5.83 -6.10
N ALA A 55 -1.48 -7.04 -6.50
CA ALA A 55 -2.85 -7.31 -6.92
C ALA A 55 -3.86 -7.05 -5.81
N LEU A 56 -3.57 -7.51 -4.58
CA LEU A 56 -4.43 -7.28 -3.42
C LEU A 56 -4.52 -5.79 -3.09
N LEU A 57 -3.41 -5.07 -3.20
CA LEU A 57 -3.36 -3.65 -2.94
C LEU A 57 -4.19 -2.87 -3.96
N GLU A 58 -4.11 -3.23 -5.23
CA GLU A 58 -4.92 -2.62 -6.29
C GLU A 58 -6.42 -2.79 -6.02
N LEU A 59 -6.83 -3.99 -5.61
CA LEU A 59 -8.22 -4.26 -5.25
C LEU A 59 -8.65 -3.45 -4.03
N ALA A 60 -7.77 -3.36 -3.03
CA ALA A 60 -8.09 -2.67 -1.79
C ALA A 60 -8.31 -1.17 -1.97
N ILE A 61 -7.59 -0.53 -2.88
CA ILE A 61 -7.71 0.92 -3.10
C ILE A 61 -8.65 1.30 -4.24
N ALA A 62 -9.23 0.32 -4.92
CA ALA A 62 -10.07 0.57 -6.10
C ALA A 62 -11.23 1.54 -5.83
N ASP A 63 -11.80 1.50 -4.63
CA ASP A 63 -12.92 2.36 -4.24
C ASP A 63 -12.50 3.60 -3.44
N GLU A 64 -11.20 3.85 -3.35
CA GLU A 64 -10.66 4.97 -2.57
C GLU A 64 -9.99 5.99 -3.50
N PRO A 65 -10.72 7.00 -3.97
CA PRO A 65 -10.21 7.90 -5.02
C PRO A 65 -9.00 8.73 -4.62
N GLY A 66 -8.74 8.88 -3.34
CA GLY A 66 -7.57 9.61 -2.86
C GLY A 66 -6.33 8.74 -2.62
N LEU A 67 -6.40 7.45 -2.92
CA LEU A 67 -5.28 6.53 -2.74
C LEU A 67 -4.78 6.06 -4.10
N THR A 68 -3.47 6.11 -4.29
CA THR A 68 -2.82 5.66 -5.51
C THR A 68 -1.76 4.62 -5.19
N LEU A 69 -1.17 4.02 -6.20
CA LEU A 69 -0.21 2.94 -6.04
C LEU A 69 1.11 3.34 -6.70
N ASP A 70 2.19 3.13 -5.96
CA ASP A 70 3.55 3.33 -6.49
C ASP A 70 4.33 2.02 -6.33
N ALA A 71 4.60 1.35 -7.43
CA ALA A 71 5.23 0.03 -7.45
C ALA A 71 6.74 0.07 -7.73
N ARG A 72 7.37 1.24 -7.61
CA ARG A 72 8.79 1.40 -7.97
C ARG A 72 9.75 0.54 -7.15
N GLU A 73 9.36 0.13 -5.96
CA GLU A 73 10.17 -0.70 -5.07
C GLU A 73 10.06 -2.21 -5.36
N LEU A 74 9.18 -2.61 -6.24
CA LEU A 74 8.95 -4.02 -6.55
C LEU A 74 9.79 -4.51 -7.72
#